data_5e9be8d9d914d632f4a9d30917093e14
#
_entry.id   5e9be8d9d914d632f4a9d30917093e14
#
_cell.length_a   1.000
_cell.length_b   1.000
_cell.length_c   1.000
_cell.angle_alpha   90.00
_cell.angle_beta   90.00
_cell.angle_gamma   90.00
#
_symmetry.space_group_name_H-M   'P 1'
#
loop_
_entity.id
_entity.type
_entity.pdbx_description
1 polymer ?
#
loop_
_entity_poly.entity_id
_entity_poly.type
_entity_poly.pdbx_seq_one_letter_code
_entity_poly.pdbx_strand_id
1 'polypeptide(L)'
;MKRLFALSCAFYLLIGITSVVLGALLPVLLPYYGRGYSDGGLLLFLQFFGFLVGVLFSPFMALHIGRKSMLSIALVSIVAGYAFLGVLPSWTWVIVMTIWVGFGSGIIESSIGAFTIEFTEEQKAVAMSKLDVYFALGALLIPAVVSLYIWLGMWYLTFYTISLLTFILGLFWITMPASSSSHLIQADLQTSERSVEQARYSVQHRVLLGIFIVFFFVYMGLELGLMNFLPSILIETLQIRESVASLGVSILWIAMIIGRMFSGKIAESAGYIPFLLWSGIGTFCFLVAMAFVSSQWATYLLIFGAGLFMSGLFCIALVYANLLIPGMTERTTSILIASGGIGGAVLQYVTGWSMSEWSVTATLWILAAFSLILLLAVILSHLWNGRSRRVVDSLVHQGKEG
;
A
#
# COMPACT_ATOMS: atom_id res chain seq x y z
N MET A 1 1.11 -8.77 26.96
CA MET A 1 1.90 -8.41 25.77
C MET A 1 1.75 -9.39 24.61
N LYS A 2 2.10 -10.70 24.72
CA LYS A 2 2.01 -11.66 23.58
C LYS A 2 0.62 -11.74 22.90
N ARG A 3 -0.47 -11.78 23.70
CA ARG A 3 -1.85 -11.81 23.13
C ARG A 3 -2.22 -10.55 22.36
N LEU A 4 -1.77 -9.40 22.84
CA LEU A 4 -2.04 -8.11 22.23
C LEU A 4 -1.29 -7.96 20.90
N PHE A 5 -0.03 -8.37 20.84
CA PHE A 5 0.75 -8.42 19.61
C PHE A 5 0.15 -9.38 18.57
N ALA A 6 -0.29 -10.58 19.00
CA ALA A 6 -0.96 -11.52 18.11
C ALA A 6 -2.25 -10.93 17.52
N LEU A 7 -2.99 -10.16 18.32
CA LEU A 7 -4.19 -9.46 17.85
C LEU A 7 -3.85 -8.35 16.85
N SER A 8 -2.78 -7.57 17.11
CA SER A 8 -2.27 -6.57 16.16
C SER A 8 -1.91 -7.21 14.81
N CYS A 9 -1.27 -8.37 14.83
CA CYS A 9 -0.99 -9.15 13.62
C CYS A 9 -2.26 -9.57 12.88
N ALA A 10 -3.31 -10.01 13.62
CA ALA A 10 -4.59 -10.37 13.02
C ALA A 10 -5.32 -9.15 12.41
N PHE A 11 -5.21 -7.98 13.01
CA PHE A 11 -5.70 -6.73 12.43
C PHE A 11 -4.99 -6.38 11.12
N TYR A 12 -3.67 -6.49 11.06
CA TYR A 12 -2.91 -6.22 9.84
C TYR A 12 -3.19 -7.24 8.73
N LEU A 13 -3.42 -8.51 9.09
CA LEU A 13 -3.90 -9.52 8.15
C LEU A 13 -5.27 -9.12 7.58
N LEU A 14 -6.21 -8.65 8.41
CA LEU A 14 -7.51 -8.15 7.96
C LEU A 14 -7.36 -6.96 7.01
N ILE A 15 -6.46 -6.00 7.31
CA ILE A 15 -6.22 -4.85 6.43
C ILE A 15 -5.67 -5.31 5.08
N GLY A 16 -4.73 -6.26 5.05
CA GLY A 16 -4.23 -6.87 3.82
C GLY A 16 -5.35 -7.51 2.98
N ILE A 17 -6.28 -8.22 3.62
CA ILE A 17 -7.47 -8.79 2.98
C ILE A 17 -8.33 -7.67 2.36
N THR A 18 -8.68 -6.65 3.14
CA THR A 18 -9.59 -5.57 2.69
C THR A 18 -8.99 -4.70 1.59
N SER A 19 -7.67 -4.59 1.52
CA SER A 19 -6.97 -3.78 0.51
C SER A 19 -6.97 -4.41 -0.88
N VAL A 20 -7.09 -5.74 -0.97
CA VAL A 20 -6.93 -6.49 -2.23
C VAL A 20 -8.23 -7.07 -2.75
N VAL A 21 -9.20 -7.32 -1.87
CA VAL A 21 -10.41 -8.09 -2.21
C VAL A 21 -11.24 -7.49 -3.33
N LEU A 22 -11.42 -6.17 -3.36
CA LEU A 22 -12.21 -5.54 -4.42
C LEU A 22 -11.52 -5.66 -5.78
N GLY A 23 -10.21 -5.45 -5.85
CA GLY A 23 -9.43 -5.66 -7.07
C GLY A 23 -9.55 -7.10 -7.60
N ALA A 24 -9.47 -8.09 -6.71
CA ALA A 24 -9.64 -9.50 -7.07
C ALA A 24 -11.06 -9.84 -7.57
N LEU A 25 -12.08 -9.10 -7.09
CA LEU A 25 -13.48 -9.29 -7.47
C LEU A 25 -13.91 -8.45 -8.70
N LEU A 26 -13.15 -7.43 -9.12
CA LEU A 26 -13.53 -6.56 -10.25
C LEU A 26 -14.02 -7.32 -11.48
N PRO A 27 -13.36 -8.43 -11.91
CA PRO A 27 -13.77 -9.16 -13.12
C PRO A 27 -15.19 -9.73 -13.09
N VAL A 28 -15.72 -10.03 -11.89
CA VAL A 28 -17.07 -10.55 -11.72
C VAL A 28 -18.03 -9.48 -11.22
N LEU A 29 -17.54 -8.53 -10.43
CA LEU A 29 -18.33 -7.45 -9.84
C LEU A 29 -18.82 -6.46 -10.91
N LEU A 30 -17.92 -6.02 -11.80
CA LEU A 30 -18.24 -5.03 -12.81
C LEU A 30 -19.28 -5.53 -13.82
N PRO A 31 -19.11 -6.72 -14.43
CA PRO A 31 -20.14 -7.27 -15.33
C PRO A 31 -21.47 -7.47 -14.66
N TYR A 32 -21.49 -7.93 -13.39
CA TYR A 32 -22.73 -8.13 -12.63
C TYR A 32 -23.56 -6.83 -12.53
N TYR A 33 -22.91 -5.67 -12.35
CA TYR A 33 -23.57 -4.37 -12.28
C TYR A 33 -23.66 -3.64 -13.63
N GLY A 34 -23.20 -4.24 -14.73
CA GLY A 34 -23.14 -3.61 -16.04
C GLY A 34 -22.23 -2.39 -16.06
N ARG A 35 -21.07 -2.44 -15.35
CA ARG A 35 -20.11 -1.36 -15.19
C ARG A 35 -18.81 -1.63 -15.91
N GLY A 36 -18.10 -0.56 -16.28
CA GLY A 36 -16.80 -0.63 -16.92
C GLY A 36 -15.62 -0.50 -15.94
N TYR A 37 -14.41 -0.67 -16.45
CA TYR A 37 -13.18 -0.57 -15.67
C TYR A 37 -12.97 0.83 -15.06
N SER A 38 -13.47 1.89 -15.71
CA SER A 38 -13.44 3.26 -15.15
C SER A 38 -14.25 3.35 -13.85
N ASP A 39 -15.43 2.70 -13.79
CA ASP A 39 -16.21 2.61 -12.56
C ASP A 39 -15.48 1.79 -11.48
N GLY A 40 -14.76 0.73 -11.90
CA GLY A 40 -13.89 -0.04 -10.99
C GLY A 40 -12.75 0.81 -10.43
N GLY A 41 -12.10 1.61 -11.26
CA GLY A 41 -11.07 2.55 -10.82
C GLY A 41 -11.62 3.60 -9.85
N LEU A 42 -12.81 4.14 -10.12
CA LEU A 42 -13.50 5.06 -9.21
C LEU A 42 -13.84 4.38 -7.87
N LEU A 43 -14.31 3.13 -7.90
CA LEU A 43 -14.62 2.37 -6.70
C LEU A 43 -13.37 2.19 -5.80
N LEU A 44 -12.25 1.81 -6.38
CA LEU A 44 -10.98 1.64 -5.68
C LEU A 44 -10.41 2.98 -5.18
N PHE A 45 -10.53 4.05 -5.98
CA PHE A 45 -10.18 5.40 -5.54
C PHE A 45 -10.98 5.80 -4.30
N LEU A 46 -12.31 5.58 -4.33
CA LEU A 46 -13.19 5.95 -3.22
C LEU A 46 -12.97 5.09 -1.98
N GLN A 47 -12.62 3.80 -2.13
CA GLN A 47 -12.19 2.96 -1.02
C GLN A 47 -10.95 3.55 -0.35
N PHE A 48 -9.95 3.89 -1.15
CA PHE A 48 -8.69 4.44 -0.63
C PHE A 48 -8.86 5.85 -0.07
N PHE A 49 -9.74 6.65 -0.67
CA PHE A 49 -10.14 7.95 -0.11
C PHE A 49 -10.76 7.79 1.29
N GLY A 50 -11.71 6.86 1.44
CA GLY A 50 -12.28 6.51 2.74
C GLY A 50 -11.21 6.09 3.73
N PHE A 51 -10.26 5.25 3.31
CA PHE A 51 -9.11 4.83 4.10
C PHE A 51 -8.26 6.02 4.58
N LEU A 52 -7.89 6.95 3.70
CA LEU A 52 -7.14 8.16 4.07
C LEU A 52 -7.89 9.01 5.08
N VAL A 53 -9.19 9.19 4.88
CA VAL A 53 -10.04 9.91 5.85
C VAL A 53 -10.02 9.20 7.21
N GLY A 54 -10.13 7.86 7.23
CA GLY A 54 -10.04 7.06 8.45
C GLY A 54 -8.70 7.24 9.18
N VAL A 55 -7.59 7.22 8.46
CA VAL A 55 -6.24 7.46 9.02
C VAL A 55 -6.15 8.85 9.65
N LEU A 56 -6.63 9.89 8.95
CA LEU A 56 -6.58 11.27 9.42
C LEU A 56 -7.47 11.52 10.64
N PHE A 57 -8.64 10.89 10.67
CA PHE A 57 -9.60 11.04 11.80
C PHE A 57 -9.25 10.17 13.01
N SER A 58 -8.43 9.14 12.84
CA SER A 58 -8.08 8.19 13.91
C SER A 58 -7.53 8.88 15.17
N PRO A 59 -6.55 9.81 15.13
CA PRO A 59 -6.06 10.47 16.33
C PRO A 59 -7.14 11.30 17.05
N PHE A 60 -7.98 12.01 16.26
CA PHE A 60 -9.08 12.80 16.81
C PHE A 60 -10.12 11.92 17.52
N MET A 61 -10.52 10.81 16.92
CA MET A 61 -11.43 9.85 17.53
C MET A 61 -10.84 9.21 18.78
N ALA A 62 -9.55 8.86 18.74
CA ALA A 62 -8.85 8.27 19.89
C ALA A 62 -8.89 9.17 21.12
N LEU A 63 -8.72 10.48 20.94
CA LEU A 63 -8.78 11.48 22.02
C LEU A 63 -10.18 11.63 22.61
N HIS A 64 -11.26 11.57 21.81
CA HIS A 64 -12.62 11.87 22.25
C HIS A 64 -13.38 10.65 22.80
N ILE A 65 -13.23 9.49 22.17
CA ILE A 65 -13.99 8.28 22.52
C ILE A 65 -13.09 7.13 23.02
N GLY A 66 -11.79 7.34 23.04
CA GLY A 66 -10.80 6.35 23.43
C GLY A 66 -10.53 5.27 22.36
N ARG A 67 -9.31 4.74 22.34
CA ARG A 67 -8.86 3.76 21.32
C ARG A 67 -9.71 2.48 21.27
N LYS A 68 -10.16 1.97 22.43
CA LYS A 68 -10.96 0.74 22.47
C LYS A 68 -12.29 0.91 21.74
N SER A 69 -13.01 2.00 22.03
CA SER A 69 -14.29 2.31 21.39
C SER A 69 -14.12 2.61 19.90
N MET A 70 -13.09 3.38 19.54
CA MET A 70 -12.77 3.71 18.16
C MET A 70 -12.51 2.46 17.32
N LEU A 71 -11.65 1.54 17.77
CA LEU A 71 -11.39 0.29 17.08
C LEU A 71 -12.64 -0.61 17.00
N SER A 72 -13.48 -0.60 18.04
CA SER A 72 -14.77 -1.32 18.00
C SER A 72 -15.70 -0.77 16.92
N ILE A 73 -15.80 0.56 16.78
CA ILE A 73 -16.56 1.23 15.71
C ILE A 73 -16.01 0.87 14.34
N ALA A 74 -14.68 0.89 14.18
CA ALA A 74 -14.04 0.53 12.94
C ALA A 74 -14.32 -0.94 12.53
N LEU A 75 -14.26 -1.88 13.48
CA LEU A 75 -14.63 -3.27 13.23
C LEU A 75 -16.10 -3.43 12.86
N VAL A 76 -17.02 -2.76 13.57
CA VAL A 76 -18.46 -2.76 13.23
C VAL A 76 -18.68 -2.17 11.83
N SER A 77 -17.96 -1.12 11.46
CA SER A 77 -18.02 -0.53 10.11
C SER A 77 -17.66 -1.55 9.04
N ILE A 78 -16.58 -2.31 9.24
CA ILE A 78 -16.12 -3.33 8.28
C ILE A 78 -17.11 -4.50 8.23
N VAL A 79 -17.56 -5.00 9.40
CA VAL A 79 -18.56 -6.09 9.47
C VAL A 79 -19.84 -5.71 8.74
N ALA A 80 -20.43 -4.57 9.09
CA ALA A 80 -21.67 -4.09 8.49
C ALA A 80 -21.52 -3.81 7.00
N GLY A 81 -20.40 -3.16 6.60
CA GLY A 81 -20.13 -2.82 5.21
C GLY A 81 -20.01 -4.07 4.34
N TYR A 82 -19.22 -5.05 4.73
CA TYR A 82 -19.10 -6.30 3.96
C TYR A 82 -20.35 -7.17 4.02
N ALA A 83 -21.04 -7.27 5.17
CA ALA A 83 -22.30 -7.99 5.24
C ALA A 83 -23.34 -7.39 4.29
N PHE A 84 -23.40 -6.06 4.20
CA PHE A 84 -24.31 -5.38 3.28
C PHE A 84 -23.89 -5.54 1.81
N LEU A 85 -22.60 -5.49 1.49
CA LEU A 85 -22.10 -5.77 0.14
C LEU A 85 -22.44 -7.21 -0.30
N GLY A 86 -22.48 -8.17 0.63
CA GLY A 86 -22.86 -9.56 0.36
C GLY A 86 -24.31 -9.74 -0.09
N VAL A 87 -25.20 -8.81 0.24
CA VAL A 87 -26.59 -8.80 -0.25
C VAL A 87 -26.70 -8.32 -1.70
N LEU A 88 -25.59 -7.85 -2.29
CA LEU A 88 -25.53 -7.30 -3.65
C LEU A 88 -26.50 -6.12 -3.87
N PRO A 89 -26.38 -5.04 -3.09
CA PRO A 89 -27.24 -3.87 -3.19
C PRO A 89 -27.03 -3.13 -4.51
N SER A 90 -27.83 -2.06 -4.76
CA SER A 90 -27.60 -1.22 -5.96
C SER A 90 -26.20 -0.59 -5.97
N TRP A 91 -25.67 -0.26 -7.15
CA TRP A 91 -24.31 0.27 -7.36
C TRP A 91 -23.98 1.47 -6.46
N THR A 92 -24.94 2.37 -6.26
CA THR A 92 -24.76 3.53 -5.36
C THR A 92 -24.41 3.09 -3.93
N TRP A 93 -25.08 2.07 -3.42
CA TRP A 93 -24.78 1.52 -2.11
C TRP A 93 -23.45 0.75 -2.07
N VAL A 94 -23.06 0.11 -3.17
CA VAL A 94 -21.72 -0.49 -3.27
C VAL A 94 -20.66 0.59 -3.07
N ILE A 95 -20.78 1.74 -3.73
CA ILE A 95 -19.86 2.88 -3.55
C ILE A 95 -19.85 3.36 -2.09
N VAL A 96 -21.02 3.62 -1.51
CA VAL A 96 -21.13 4.13 -0.13
C VAL A 96 -20.48 3.16 0.87
N MET A 97 -20.79 1.87 0.75
CA MET A 97 -20.25 0.85 1.66
C MET A 97 -18.74 0.66 1.46
N THR A 98 -18.24 0.81 0.25
CA THR A 98 -16.80 0.73 -0.04
C THR A 98 -16.03 1.87 0.63
N ILE A 99 -16.54 3.12 0.58
CA ILE A 99 -15.97 4.26 1.33
C ILE A 99 -15.99 3.95 2.83
N TRP A 100 -17.10 3.43 3.32
CA TRP A 100 -17.30 3.13 4.74
C TRP A 100 -16.34 2.04 5.25
N VAL A 101 -16.15 0.98 4.48
CA VAL A 101 -15.17 -0.07 4.78
C VAL A 101 -13.73 0.49 4.72
N GLY A 102 -13.43 1.31 3.72
CA GLY A 102 -12.16 2.01 3.63
C GLY A 102 -11.88 2.82 4.90
N PHE A 103 -12.83 3.63 5.33
CA PHE A 103 -12.72 4.44 6.55
C PHE A 103 -12.41 3.58 7.80
N GLY A 104 -13.14 2.46 8.00
CA GLY A 104 -12.87 1.53 9.08
C GLY A 104 -11.47 0.92 9.01
N SER A 105 -11.02 0.53 7.82
CA SER A 105 -9.67 -0.04 7.59
C SER A 105 -8.58 0.97 7.91
N GLY A 106 -8.73 2.24 7.52
CA GLY A 106 -7.79 3.31 7.81
C GLY A 106 -7.64 3.59 9.32
N ILE A 107 -8.76 3.60 10.05
CA ILE A 107 -8.73 3.71 11.51
C ILE A 107 -7.94 2.57 12.14
N ILE A 108 -8.17 1.32 11.71
CA ILE A 108 -7.49 0.15 12.27
C ILE A 108 -5.99 0.24 12.01
N GLU A 109 -5.58 0.51 10.76
CA GLU A 109 -4.16 0.56 10.39
C GLU A 109 -3.41 1.62 11.18
N SER A 110 -3.93 2.84 11.22
CA SER A 110 -3.33 3.95 11.95
C SER A 110 -3.22 3.64 13.46
N SER A 111 -4.29 3.14 14.06
CA SER A 111 -4.34 2.90 15.50
C SER A 111 -3.47 1.74 15.94
N ILE A 112 -3.50 0.63 15.20
CA ILE A 112 -2.71 -0.57 15.54
C ILE A 112 -1.24 -0.32 15.27
N GLY A 113 -0.89 0.43 14.21
CA GLY A 113 0.49 0.84 13.95
C GLY A 113 1.06 1.68 15.09
N ALA A 114 0.37 2.75 15.47
CA ALA A 114 0.76 3.60 16.60
C ALA A 114 0.86 2.80 17.92
N PHE A 115 -0.16 2.00 18.20
CA PHE A 115 -0.20 1.14 19.38
C PHE A 115 0.99 0.17 19.45
N THR A 116 1.34 -0.47 18.35
CA THR A 116 2.46 -1.43 18.30
C THR A 116 3.79 -0.74 18.58
N ILE A 117 3.98 0.47 18.07
CA ILE A 117 5.20 1.27 18.33
C ILE A 117 5.32 1.65 19.81
N GLU A 118 4.19 1.96 20.48
CA GLU A 118 4.19 2.39 21.88
C GLU A 118 4.57 1.29 22.86
N PHE A 119 4.04 0.07 22.67
CA PHE A 119 4.31 -1.01 23.64
C PHE A 119 5.56 -1.85 23.32
N THR A 120 6.25 -1.57 22.20
CA THR A 120 7.48 -2.27 21.81
C THR A 120 8.69 -1.34 21.94
N GLU A 121 9.16 -1.08 23.17
CA GLU A 121 10.18 -0.05 23.45
C GLU A 121 11.52 -0.31 22.73
N GLU A 122 12.01 -1.56 22.70
CA GLU A 122 13.37 -1.89 22.24
C GLU A 122 13.44 -2.39 20.77
N GLN A 123 12.34 -2.83 20.17
CA GLN A 123 12.34 -3.47 18.84
C GLN A 123 11.20 -2.98 17.92
N LYS A 124 10.95 -1.68 17.91
CA LYS A 124 9.84 -1.07 17.13
C LYS A 124 9.85 -1.46 15.66
N ALA A 125 11.01 -1.40 15.02
CA ALA A 125 11.16 -1.76 13.61
C ALA A 125 10.85 -3.25 13.34
N VAL A 126 11.28 -4.14 14.24
CA VAL A 126 10.99 -5.59 14.13
C VAL A 126 9.49 -5.86 14.31
N ALA A 127 8.84 -5.17 15.23
CA ALA A 127 7.40 -5.30 15.46
C ALA A 127 6.60 -4.83 14.25
N MET A 128 6.92 -3.66 13.67
CA MET A 128 6.27 -3.15 12.47
C MET A 128 6.50 -4.08 11.26
N SER A 129 7.74 -4.56 11.07
CA SER A 129 8.04 -5.53 9.99
C SER A 129 7.21 -6.82 10.12
N LYS A 130 6.96 -7.30 11.34
CA LYS A 130 6.07 -8.44 11.55
C LYS A 130 4.63 -8.13 11.17
N LEU A 131 4.12 -6.94 11.50
CA LEU A 131 2.78 -6.51 11.08
C LEU A 131 2.66 -6.49 9.55
N ASP A 132 3.68 -5.95 8.85
CA ASP A 132 3.72 -5.93 7.38
C ASP A 132 3.72 -7.33 6.77
N VAL A 133 4.36 -8.30 7.42
CA VAL A 133 4.29 -9.72 6.98
C VAL A 133 2.86 -10.24 7.09
N TYR A 134 2.12 -9.94 8.15
CA TYR A 134 0.72 -10.37 8.29
C TYR A 134 -0.20 -9.64 7.30
N PHE A 135 0.04 -8.36 7.02
CA PHE A 135 -0.62 -7.65 5.92
C PHE A 135 -0.40 -8.38 4.59
N ALA A 136 0.85 -8.67 4.26
CA ALA A 136 1.21 -9.38 3.03
C ALA A 136 0.59 -10.79 2.94
N LEU A 137 0.47 -11.50 4.06
CA LEU A 137 -0.23 -12.78 4.13
C LEU A 137 -1.73 -12.62 3.85
N GLY A 138 -2.38 -11.60 4.39
CA GLY A 138 -3.78 -11.28 4.08
C GLY A 138 -3.99 -11.00 2.60
N ALA A 139 -3.14 -10.15 2.03
CA ALA A 139 -3.15 -9.78 0.61
C ALA A 139 -2.85 -10.97 -0.33
N LEU A 140 -2.02 -11.93 0.13
CA LEU A 140 -1.72 -13.16 -0.59
C LEU A 140 -2.90 -14.15 -0.57
N LEU A 141 -3.55 -14.32 0.59
CA LEU A 141 -4.55 -15.37 0.79
C LEU A 141 -5.90 -15.02 0.16
N ILE A 142 -6.32 -13.76 0.20
CA ILE A 142 -7.66 -13.39 -0.23
C ILE A 142 -7.93 -13.64 -1.73
N PRO A 143 -7.01 -13.42 -2.67
CA PRO A 143 -7.29 -13.74 -4.08
C PRO A 143 -7.50 -15.23 -4.32
N ALA A 144 -6.85 -16.10 -3.53
CA ALA A 144 -7.09 -17.54 -3.61
C ALA A 144 -8.50 -17.92 -3.12
N VAL A 145 -8.99 -17.28 -2.04
CA VAL A 145 -10.36 -17.46 -1.55
C VAL A 145 -11.37 -16.92 -2.57
N VAL A 146 -11.13 -15.76 -3.13
CA VAL A 146 -11.94 -15.15 -4.21
C VAL A 146 -11.99 -16.10 -5.42
N SER A 147 -10.84 -16.62 -5.86
CA SER A 147 -10.73 -17.58 -6.95
C SER A 147 -11.61 -18.80 -6.73
N LEU A 148 -11.56 -19.38 -5.52
CA LEU A 148 -12.39 -20.52 -5.16
C LEU A 148 -13.90 -20.19 -5.24
N TYR A 149 -14.32 -19.06 -4.69
CA TYR A 149 -15.74 -18.67 -4.70
C TYR A 149 -16.22 -18.30 -6.10
N ILE A 150 -15.38 -17.70 -6.96
CA ILE A 150 -15.70 -17.47 -8.37
C ILE A 150 -15.87 -18.81 -9.09
N TRP A 151 -14.99 -19.78 -8.87
CA TRP A 151 -15.07 -21.12 -9.46
C TRP A 151 -16.36 -21.85 -9.07
N LEU A 152 -16.82 -21.66 -7.82
CA LEU A 152 -18.10 -22.20 -7.32
C LEU A 152 -19.33 -21.43 -7.79
N GLY A 153 -19.17 -20.29 -8.48
CA GLY A 153 -20.26 -19.40 -8.90
C GLY A 153 -20.91 -18.60 -7.75
N MET A 154 -20.25 -18.55 -6.59
CA MET A 154 -20.75 -17.91 -5.37
C MET A 154 -19.81 -16.80 -4.87
N TRP A 155 -19.29 -15.98 -5.78
CA TRP A 155 -18.29 -14.95 -5.49
C TRP A 155 -18.72 -13.94 -4.39
N TYR A 156 -20.03 -13.69 -4.23
CA TYR A 156 -20.57 -12.83 -3.17
C TYR A 156 -20.31 -13.36 -1.75
N LEU A 157 -20.06 -14.66 -1.58
CA LEU A 157 -19.68 -15.24 -0.29
C LEU A 157 -18.36 -14.71 0.23
N THR A 158 -17.50 -14.16 -0.62
CA THR A 158 -16.29 -13.47 -0.21
C THR A 158 -16.57 -12.37 0.79
N PHE A 159 -17.61 -11.58 0.55
CA PHE A 159 -18.00 -10.49 1.44
C PHE A 159 -18.47 -11.01 2.82
N TYR A 160 -19.29 -12.06 2.84
CA TYR A 160 -19.72 -12.67 4.09
C TYR A 160 -18.56 -13.32 4.85
N THR A 161 -17.60 -13.93 4.15
CA THR A 161 -16.41 -14.52 4.78
C THR A 161 -15.58 -13.44 5.48
N ILE A 162 -15.35 -12.29 4.84
CA ILE A 162 -14.59 -11.18 5.45
C ILE A 162 -15.38 -10.59 6.63
N SER A 163 -16.68 -10.41 6.46
CA SER A 163 -17.57 -9.95 7.55
C SER A 163 -17.49 -10.88 8.76
N LEU A 164 -17.57 -12.19 8.57
CA LEU A 164 -17.47 -13.19 9.62
C LEU A 164 -16.10 -13.19 10.30
N LEU A 165 -15.01 -13.16 9.52
CA LEU A 165 -13.65 -13.08 10.07
C LEU A 165 -13.45 -11.81 10.91
N THR A 166 -13.95 -10.68 10.41
CA THR A 166 -13.90 -9.40 11.13
C THR A 166 -14.74 -9.43 12.39
N PHE A 167 -15.92 -10.04 12.33
CA PHE A 167 -16.80 -10.23 13.51
C PHE A 167 -16.13 -11.08 14.59
N ILE A 168 -15.52 -12.20 14.23
CA ILE A 168 -14.75 -13.06 15.15
C ILE A 168 -13.60 -12.27 15.78
N LEU A 169 -12.85 -11.50 14.98
CA LEU A 169 -11.78 -10.63 15.47
C LEU A 169 -12.33 -9.58 16.45
N GLY A 170 -13.51 -9.02 16.16
CA GLY A 170 -14.23 -8.07 17.03
C GLY A 170 -14.62 -8.69 18.37
N LEU A 171 -15.08 -9.94 18.38
CA LEU A 171 -15.37 -10.66 19.63
C LEU A 171 -14.11 -10.81 20.49
N PHE A 172 -12.98 -11.21 19.88
CA PHE A 172 -11.69 -11.28 20.59
C PHE A 172 -11.24 -9.91 21.11
N TRP A 173 -11.46 -8.84 20.35
CA TRP A 173 -11.14 -7.49 20.75
C TRP A 173 -11.94 -7.03 21.98
N ILE A 174 -13.25 -7.27 22.00
CA ILE A 174 -14.15 -6.86 23.09
C ILE A 174 -13.79 -7.58 24.40
N THR A 175 -13.38 -8.86 24.33
CA THR A 175 -13.00 -9.66 25.51
C THR A 175 -11.68 -9.22 26.15
N MET A 176 -10.90 -8.37 25.50
CA MET A 176 -9.67 -7.84 26.05
C MET A 176 -9.94 -6.86 27.23
N PRO A 177 -9.28 -7.03 28.40
CA PRO A 177 -9.49 -6.16 29.55
C PRO A 177 -9.07 -4.72 29.24
N ALA A 178 -9.89 -3.77 29.71
CA ALA A 178 -9.67 -2.33 29.49
C ALA A 178 -8.40 -1.80 30.21
N SER A 179 -7.89 -2.50 31.22
CA SER A 179 -6.66 -2.14 31.93
C SER A 179 -5.39 -2.13 31.06
N SER A 180 -5.41 -2.85 29.93
CA SER A 180 -4.31 -2.80 28.95
C SER A 180 -4.32 -1.53 28.09
N SER A 181 -5.42 -0.77 28.11
CA SER A 181 -5.59 0.45 27.31
C SER A 181 -5.41 1.75 28.13
N SER A 182 -5.45 1.69 29.46
CA SER A 182 -5.32 2.89 30.33
C SER A 182 -3.90 3.47 30.37
N HIS A 183 -2.86 2.65 30.19
CA HIS A 183 -1.48 3.13 30.04
C HIS A 183 -1.24 3.90 28.72
N LEU A 184 -2.13 3.75 27.75
CA LEU A 184 -2.00 4.31 26.40
C LEU A 184 -2.55 5.74 26.29
N ILE A 185 -3.47 6.13 27.19
CA ILE A 185 -4.07 7.48 27.20
C ILE A 185 -3.07 8.52 27.71
N GLN A 186 -2.15 8.15 28.61
CA GLN A 186 -1.15 9.06 29.15
C GLN A 186 0.03 9.33 28.20
N ALA A 187 0.37 8.40 27.33
CA ALA A 187 1.46 8.58 26.36
C ALA A 187 1.10 9.59 25.24
N ASP A 188 -0.15 9.64 24.82
CA ASP A 188 -0.61 10.58 23.75
C ASP A 188 -0.50 12.06 24.17
N LEU A 189 -0.68 12.38 25.45
CA LEU A 189 -0.61 13.77 25.93
C LEU A 189 0.83 14.30 26.02
N GLN A 190 1.82 13.42 26.21
CA GLN A 190 3.23 13.82 26.33
C GLN A 190 3.96 13.93 24.97
N THR A 191 3.47 13.24 23.96
CA THR A 191 4.10 13.28 22.62
C THR A 191 3.68 14.52 21.81
N SER A 192 2.54 15.14 22.14
CA SER A 192 2.02 16.33 21.45
C SER A 192 2.76 17.62 21.82
N GLU A 193 3.53 17.65 22.90
CA GLU A 193 4.24 18.85 23.39
C GLU A 193 5.72 18.94 23.02
N ARG A 194 6.31 17.94 22.37
CA ARG A 194 7.65 18.12 21.81
C ARG A 194 7.56 19.06 20.62
N SER A 195 7.79 20.33 20.92
CA SER A 195 8.00 21.40 19.94
C SER A 195 8.87 20.88 18.80
N VAL A 196 8.24 20.74 17.64
CA VAL A 196 8.95 20.57 16.36
C VAL A 196 9.73 21.87 16.18
N GLU A 197 11.00 21.87 16.55
CA GLU A 197 11.93 22.90 16.16
C GLU A 197 11.80 23.05 14.65
N GLN A 198 11.38 24.25 14.19
CA GLN A 198 11.04 24.53 12.79
C GLN A 198 12.32 24.56 11.93
N ALA A 199 13.01 23.44 11.85
CA ALA A 199 14.09 23.29 10.88
C ALA A 199 13.48 23.46 9.48
N ARG A 200 13.98 24.46 8.73
CA ARG A 200 13.54 24.73 7.36
C ARG A 200 14.38 23.90 6.38
N TYR A 201 13.71 23.22 5.43
CA TYR A 201 14.41 22.58 4.33
C TYR A 201 15.26 23.58 3.57
N SER A 202 16.54 23.30 3.39
CA SER A 202 17.40 24.04 2.44
C SER A 202 16.84 23.91 1.01
N VAL A 203 17.27 24.76 0.10
CA VAL A 203 16.83 24.68 -1.31
C VAL A 203 17.15 23.31 -1.89
N GLN A 204 18.32 22.76 -1.58
CA GLN A 204 18.75 21.41 -1.99
C GLN A 204 17.83 20.33 -1.47
N HIS A 205 17.49 20.35 -0.17
CA HIS A 205 16.61 19.38 0.43
C HIS A 205 15.17 19.48 -0.09
N ARG A 206 14.71 20.69 -0.47
CA ARG A 206 13.38 20.88 -1.09
C ARG A 206 13.28 20.22 -2.47
N VAL A 207 14.33 20.33 -3.29
CA VAL A 207 14.36 19.69 -4.61
C VAL A 207 14.39 18.16 -4.46
N LEU A 208 15.23 17.62 -3.58
CA LEU A 208 15.29 16.19 -3.28
C LEU A 208 13.93 15.69 -2.76
N LEU A 209 13.32 16.40 -1.84
CA LEU A 209 12.00 16.08 -1.32
C LEU A 209 10.94 16.04 -2.45
N GLY A 210 10.97 17.02 -3.36
CA GLY A 210 10.09 17.06 -4.53
C GLY A 210 10.27 15.85 -5.46
N ILE A 211 11.51 15.44 -5.73
CA ILE A 211 11.81 14.24 -6.52
C ILE A 211 11.23 12.99 -5.84
N PHE A 212 11.43 12.83 -4.53
CA PHE A 212 10.92 11.67 -3.80
C PHE A 212 9.40 11.71 -3.60
N ILE A 213 8.76 12.89 -3.51
CA ILE A 213 7.30 13.02 -3.54
C ILE A 213 6.75 12.41 -4.84
N VAL A 214 7.33 12.76 -5.99
CA VAL A 214 6.94 12.16 -7.27
C VAL A 214 7.21 10.66 -7.28
N PHE A 215 8.36 10.22 -6.77
CA PHE A 215 8.69 8.79 -6.68
C PHE A 215 7.64 8.02 -5.89
N PHE A 216 7.32 8.43 -4.67
CA PHE A 216 6.37 7.71 -3.81
C PHE A 216 4.94 7.78 -4.34
N PHE A 217 4.53 8.93 -4.90
CA PHE A 217 3.25 9.09 -5.57
C PHE A 217 3.08 8.07 -6.71
N VAL A 218 4.08 7.97 -7.58
CA VAL A 218 4.03 7.07 -8.74
C VAL A 218 4.21 5.61 -8.34
N TYR A 219 5.08 5.32 -7.36
CA TYR A 219 5.30 3.95 -6.88
C TYR A 219 4.03 3.32 -6.31
N MET A 220 3.35 4.01 -5.39
CA MET A 220 2.11 3.51 -4.80
C MET A 220 1.00 3.38 -5.84
N GLY A 221 0.97 4.29 -6.81
CA GLY A 221 0.05 4.19 -7.94
C GLY A 221 0.32 2.98 -8.82
N LEU A 222 1.58 2.69 -9.10
CA LEU A 222 2.00 1.50 -9.86
C LEU A 222 1.66 0.22 -9.08
N GLU A 223 2.04 0.14 -7.80
CA GLU A 223 1.82 -1.04 -6.97
C GLU A 223 0.33 -1.36 -6.83
N LEU A 224 -0.48 -0.38 -6.40
CA LEU A 224 -1.91 -0.57 -6.19
C LEU A 224 -2.68 -0.72 -7.51
N GLY A 225 -2.29 0.03 -8.55
CA GLY A 225 -2.89 -0.09 -9.88
C GLY A 225 -2.65 -1.48 -10.47
N LEU A 226 -1.40 -1.95 -10.44
CA LEU A 226 -1.08 -3.30 -10.90
C LEU A 226 -1.81 -4.36 -10.08
N MET A 227 -1.71 -4.31 -8.75
CA MET A 227 -2.30 -5.29 -7.85
C MET A 227 -3.82 -5.44 -8.03
N ASN A 228 -4.54 -4.33 -8.11
CA ASN A 228 -6.00 -4.34 -8.16
C ASN A 228 -6.57 -4.58 -9.55
N PHE A 229 -5.85 -4.22 -10.62
CA PHE A 229 -6.30 -4.46 -11.99
C PHE A 229 -5.67 -5.69 -12.64
N LEU A 230 -4.70 -6.35 -11.99
CA LEU A 230 -4.02 -7.53 -12.54
C LEU A 230 -4.99 -8.63 -12.99
N PRO A 231 -6.04 -9.03 -12.22
CA PRO A 231 -7.00 -10.02 -12.69
C PRO A 231 -7.70 -9.58 -13.97
N SER A 232 -8.15 -8.33 -14.05
CA SER A 232 -8.81 -7.78 -15.23
C SER A 232 -7.86 -7.73 -16.44
N ILE A 233 -6.60 -7.33 -16.23
CA ILE A 233 -5.56 -7.33 -17.26
C ILE A 233 -5.34 -8.76 -17.80
N LEU A 234 -5.27 -9.75 -16.93
CA LEU A 234 -5.05 -11.14 -17.33
C LEU A 234 -6.22 -11.73 -18.13
N ILE A 235 -7.46 -11.39 -17.75
CA ILE A 235 -8.65 -11.84 -18.50
C ILE A 235 -8.63 -11.26 -19.91
N GLU A 236 -8.43 -9.96 -20.03
CA GLU A 236 -8.47 -9.27 -21.32
C GLU A 236 -7.30 -9.66 -22.24
N THR A 237 -6.10 -9.90 -21.68
CA THR A 237 -4.92 -10.24 -22.49
C THR A 237 -4.83 -11.72 -22.82
N LEU A 238 -5.22 -12.61 -21.91
CA LEU A 238 -5.04 -14.05 -22.04
C LEU A 238 -6.34 -14.83 -22.28
N GLN A 239 -7.49 -14.17 -22.18
CA GLN A 239 -8.82 -14.77 -22.31
C GLN A 239 -9.00 -16.00 -21.37
N ILE A 240 -8.45 -15.93 -20.17
CA ILE A 240 -8.53 -16.97 -19.14
C ILE A 240 -9.74 -16.74 -18.23
N ARG A 241 -10.12 -17.79 -17.48
CA ARG A 241 -11.24 -17.70 -16.53
C ARG A 241 -10.92 -16.75 -15.39
N GLU A 242 -11.92 -16.03 -14.89
CA GLU A 242 -11.80 -15.05 -13.82
C GLU A 242 -11.18 -15.66 -12.54
N SER A 243 -11.52 -16.91 -12.22
CA SER A 243 -10.95 -17.63 -11.08
C SER A 243 -9.43 -17.81 -11.21
N VAL A 244 -8.95 -18.15 -12.40
CA VAL A 244 -7.51 -18.33 -12.67
C VAL A 244 -6.79 -16.99 -12.67
N ALA A 245 -7.42 -15.95 -13.24
CA ALA A 245 -6.85 -14.60 -13.28
C ALA A 245 -6.63 -14.01 -11.88
N SER A 246 -7.55 -14.23 -10.95
CA SER A 246 -7.43 -13.77 -9.56
C SER A 246 -6.19 -14.34 -8.84
N LEU A 247 -5.74 -15.55 -9.18
CA LEU A 247 -4.50 -16.14 -8.64
C LEU A 247 -3.23 -15.37 -9.05
N GLY A 248 -3.27 -14.61 -10.15
CA GLY A 248 -2.14 -13.76 -10.56
C GLY A 248 -1.70 -12.79 -9.47
N VAL A 249 -2.64 -12.27 -8.69
CA VAL A 249 -2.35 -11.38 -7.55
C VAL A 249 -1.62 -12.13 -6.44
N SER A 250 -1.99 -13.38 -6.16
CA SER A 250 -1.27 -14.21 -5.19
C SER A 250 0.17 -14.46 -5.62
N ILE A 251 0.41 -14.70 -6.92
CA ILE A 251 1.77 -14.87 -7.47
C ILE A 251 2.59 -13.59 -7.29
N LEU A 252 2.01 -12.42 -7.57
CA LEU A 252 2.64 -11.12 -7.34
C LEU A 252 3.05 -10.95 -5.87
N TRP A 253 2.14 -11.25 -4.92
CA TRP A 253 2.42 -11.12 -3.49
C TRP A 253 3.45 -12.13 -2.97
N ILE A 254 3.46 -13.38 -3.47
CA ILE A 254 4.53 -14.35 -3.15
C ILE A 254 5.88 -13.76 -3.55
N ALA A 255 6.00 -13.25 -4.77
CA ALA A 255 7.23 -12.66 -5.26
C ALA A 255 7.65 -11.44 -4.43
N MET A 256 6.71 -10.56 -4.07
CA MET A 256 6.98 -9.39 -3.23
C MET A 256 7.44 -9.79 -1.83
N ILE A 257 6.85 -10.79 -1.20
CA ILE A 257 7.27 -11.29 0.11
C ILE A 257 8.71 -11.82 0.03
N ILE A 258 9.00 -12.67 -0.95
CA ILE A 258 10.34 -13.22 -1.17
C ILE A 258 11.34 -12.09 -1.39
N GLY A 259 11.03 -11.16 -2.29
CA GLY A 259 11.92 -10.05 -2.59
C GLY A 259 12.18 -9.15 -1.38
N ARG A 260 11.17 -8.85 -0.55
CA ARG A 260 11.32 -8.05 0.69
C ARG A 260 12.27 -8.71 1.71
N MET A 261 12.31 -10.04 1.77
CA MET A 261 13.23 -10.75 2.69
C MET A 261 14.72 -10.50 2.36
N PHE A 262 15.05 -10.25 1.09
CA PHE A 262 16.43 -10.10 0.63
C PHE A 262 16.79 -8.65 0.27
N SER A 263 15.82 -7.80 -0.04
CA SER A 263 16.03 -6.43 -0.52
C SER A 263 16.93 -5.59 0.37
N GLY A 264 16.75 -5.63 1.68
CA GLY A 264 17.57 -4.90 2.64
C GLY A 264 19.04 -5.31 2.58
N LYS A 265 19.33 -6.63 2.64
CA LYS A 265 20.71 -7.15 2.58
C LYS A 265 21.37 -6.82 1.25
N ILE A 266 20.64 -6.95 0.14
CA ILE A 266 21.17 -6.64 -1.20
C ILE A 266 21.47 -5.13 -1.29
N ALA A 267 20.57 -4.28 -0.81
CA ALA A 267 20.75 -2.83 -0.84
C ALA A 267 21.93 -2.37 0.04
N GLU A 268 22.14 -2.99 1.20
CA GLU A 268 23.31 -2.71 2.05
C GLU A 268 24.63 -3.14 1.41
N SER A 269 24.66 -4.29 0.73
CA SER A 269 25.87 -4.82 0.12
C SER A 269 26.22 -4.17 -1.23
N ALA A 270 25.21 -3.93 -2.08
CA ALA A 270 25.40 -3.37 -3.43
C ALA A 270 25.31 -1.83 -3.46
N GLY A 271 24.79 -1.20 -2.40
CA GLY A 271 24.48 0.23 -2.32
C GLY A 271 23.03 0.53 -2.73
N TYR A 272 22.46 1.58 -2.11
CA TYR A 272 21.04 1.94 -2.30
C TYR A 272 20.72 2.35 -3.75
N ILE A 273 21.59 3.12 -4.40
CA ILE A 273 21.38 3.62 -5.77
C ILE A 273 21.40 2.48 -6.78
N PRO A 274 22.46 1.63 -6.85
CA PRO A 274 22.47 0.48 -7.74
C PRO A 274 21.26 -0.43 -7.54
N PHE A 275 20.86 -0.69 -6.28
CA PHE A 275 19.68 -1.49 -5.97
C PHE A 275 18.42 -0.88 -6.56
N LEU A 276 18.15 0.41 -6.32
CA LEU A 276 16.96 1.11 -6.83
C LEU A 276 16.93 1.16 -8.37
N LEU A 277 18.10 1.35 -9.02
CA LEU A 277 18.20 1.34 -10.48
C LEU A 277 17.90 -0.05 -11.05
N TRP A 278 18.57 -1.10 -10.55
CA TRP A 278 18.32 -2.47 -11.01
C TRP A 278 16.88 -2.92 -10.77
N SER A 279 16.31 -2.58 -9.60
CA SER A 279 14.91 -2.85 -9.27
C SER A 279 13.95 -2.12 -10.21
N GLY A 280 14.21 -0.84 -10.49
CA GLY A 280 13.40 -0.07 -11.44
C GLY A 280 13.52 -0.58 -12.88
N ILE A 281 14.73 -0.91 -13.36
CA ILE A 281 14.96 -1.48 -14.70
C ILE A 281 14.26 -2.83 -14.82
N GLY A 282 14.41 -3.72 -13.83
CA GLY A 282 13.75 -5.01 -13.82
C GLY A 282 12.23 -4.87 -13.86
N THR A 283 11.65 -4.02 -13.01
CA THR A 283 10.21 -3.73 -13.03
C THR A 283 9.75 -3.25 -14.40
N PHE A 284 10.46 -2.29 -14.99
CA PHE A 284 10.15 -1.76 -16.33
C PHE A 284 10.20 -2.87 -17.39
N CYS A 285 11.27 -3.65 -17.44
CA CYS A 285 11.43 -4.72 -18.43
C CYS A 285 10.34 -5.79 -18.33
N PHE A 286 9.98 -6.21 -17.10
CA PHE A 286 8.93 -7.19 -16.90
C PHE A 286 7.54 -6.67 -17.28
N LEU A 287 7.22 -5.41 -16.96
CA LEU A 287 5.96 -4.78 -17.35
C LEU A 287 5.86 -4.60 -18.88
N VAL A 288 6.95 -4.16 -19.51
CA VAL A 288 7.02 -4.07 -20.98
C VAL A 288 6.86 -5.45 -21.62
N ALA A 289 7.54 -6.47 -21.10
CA ALA A 289 7.43 -7.82 -21.62
C ALA A 289 6.00 -8.38 -21.53
N MET A 290 5.24 -8.03 -20.49
CA MET A 290 3.83 -8.41 -20.35
C MET A 290 2.95 -7.90 -21.51
N ALA A 291 3.31 -6.77 -22.15
CA ALA A 291 2.56 -6.24 -23.27
C ALA A 291 2.73 -7.07 -24.59
N PHE A 292 3.72 -7.94 -24.67
CA PHE A 292 4.05 -8.75 -25.85
C PHE A 292 3.78 -10.24 -25.69
N VAL A 293 3.51 -10.70 -24.48
CA VAL A 293 3.40 -12.12 -24.15
C VAL A 293 1.92 -12.51 -24.02
N SER A 294 1.51 -13.55 -24.78
CA SER A 294 0.14 -14.10 -24.75
C SER A 294 0.07 -15.48 -24.08
N SER A 295 1.17 -16.02 -23.58
CA SER A 295 1.21 -17.31 -22.90
C SER A 295 0.94 -17.15 -21.41
N GLN A 296 -0.05 -17.85 -20.86
CA GLN A 296 -0.43 -17.80 -19.46
C GLN A 296 0.76 -18.05 -18.49
N TRP A 297 1.53 -19.12 -18.73
CA TRP A 297 2.67 -19.48 -17.88
C TRP A 297 3.79 -18.44 -17.96
N ALA A 298 4.08 -17.95 -19.15
CA ALA A 298 5.08 -16.91 -19.32
C ALA A 298 4.65 -15.61 -18.63
N THR A 299 3.37 -15.21 -18.74
CA THR A 299 2.84 -14.03 -18.05
C THR A 299 2.92 -14.18 -16.54
N TYR A 300 2.62 -15.35 -15.97
CA TYR A 300 2.80 -15.57 -14.53
C TYR A 300 4.26 -15.49 -14.09
N LEU A 301 5.20 -15.96 -14.91
CA LEU A 301 6.62 -15.78 -14.65
C LEU A 301 7.03 -14.30 -14.70
N LEU A 302 6.47 -13.51 -15.63
CA LEU A 302 6.72 -12.07 -15.73
C LEU A 302 6.13 -11.33 -14.52
N ILE A 303 4.93 -11.69 -14.06
CA ILE A 303 4.31 -11.15 -12.84
C ILE A 303 5.19 -11.44 -11.61
N PHE A 304 5.67 -12.67 -11.49
CA PHE A 304 6.59 -13.07 -10.43
C PHE A 304 7.87 -12.24 -10.47
N GLY A 305 8.48 -12.07 -11.65
CA GLY A 305 9.65 -11.23 -11.86
C GLY A 305 9.38 -9.76 -11.48
N ALA A 306 8.28 -9.18 -11.96
CA ALA A 306 7.88 -7.81 -11.63
C ALA A 306 7.72 -7.64 -10.10
N GLY A 307 7.05 -8.57 -9.42
CA GLY A 307 6.88 -8.56 -7.97
C GLY A 307 8.21 -8.61 -7.21
N LEU A 308 9.17 -9.45 -7.63
CA LEU A 308 10.50 -9.50 -7.04
C LEU A 308 11.22 -8.16 -7.11
N PHE A 309 11.23 -7.54 -8.29
CA PHE A 309 11.92 -6.26 -8.50
C PHE A 309 11.19 -5.07 -7.85
N MET A 310 9.87 -5.08 -7.76
CA MET A 310 9.10 -4.05 -7.07
C MET A 310 9.25 -4.09 -5.55
N SER A 311 9.54 -5.24 -4.98
CA SER A 311 9.40 -5.55 -3.56
C SER A 311 10.17 -4.62 -2.60
N GLY A 312 11.37 -4.17 -2.99
CA GLY A 312 12.25 -3.35 -2.17
C GLY A 312 12.20 -1.85 -2.48
N LEU A 313 11.53 -1.45 -3.57
CA LEU A 313 11.57 -0.07 -4.05
C LEU A 313 11.09 0.93 -3.01
N PHE A 314 9.97 0.66 -2.35
CA PHE A 314 9.40 1.55 -1.33
C PHE A 314 10.34 1.76 -0.14
N CYS A 315 10.70 0.65 0.53
CA CYS A 315 11.48 0.70 1.77
C CYS A 315 12.88 1.28 1.54
N ILE A 316 13.56 0.84 0.47
CA ILE A 316 14.93 1.28 0.17
C ILE A 316 14.97 2.73 -0.30
N ALA A 317 13.98 3.18 -1.09
CA ALA A 317 13.85 4.58 -1.46
C ALA A 317 13.57 5.47 -0.25
N LEU A 318 12.78 5.00 0.73
CA LEU A 318 12.50 5.74 1.96
C LEU A 318 13.76 5.92 2.81
N VAL A 319 14.54 4.85 2.97
CA VAL A 319 15.84 4.92 3.67
C VAL A 319 16.77 5.87 2.94
N TYR A 320 16.89 5.74 1.62
CA TYR A 320 17.76 6.58 0.81
C TYR A 320 17.35 8.07 0.85
N ALA A 321 16.06 8.39 0.77
CA ALA A 321 15.55 9.75 0.89
C ALA A 321 15.92 10.38 2.25
N ASN A 322 15.76 9.62 3.34
CA ASN A 322 16.10 10.09 4.69
C ASN A 322 17.62 10.27 4.89
N LEU A 323 18.45 9.46 4.23
CA LEU A 323 19.91 9.65 4.23
C LEU A 323 20.33 10.92 3.48
N LEU A 324 19.60 11.31 2.44
CA LEU A 324 19.87 12.53 1.68
C LEU A 324 19.35 13.81 2.36
N ILE A 325 18.39 13.67 3.28
CA ILE A 325 17.76 14.79 4.01
C ILE A 325 17.91 14.56 5.53
N PRO A 326 19.13 14.66 6.06
CA PRO A 326 19.39 14.40 7.48
C PRO A 326 18.73 15.46 8.38
N GLY A 327 18.40 15.06 9.61
CA GLY A 327 17.85 15.95 10.64
C GLY A 327 16.35 16.23 10.53
N MET A 328 15.66 15.69 9.49
CA MET A 328 14.21 15.89 9.28
C MET A 328 13.48 14.59 8.96
N THR A 329 13.98 13.47 9.47
CA THR A 329 13.53 12.10 9.11
C THR A 329 12.03 11.91 9.31
N GLU A 330 11.47 12.27 10.46
CA GLU A 330 10.04 12.09 10.75
C GLU A 330 9.16 12.87 9.78
N ARG A 331 9.48 14.16 9.57
CA ARG A 331 8.72 15.03 8.67
C ARG A 331 8.83 14.59 7.21
N THR A 332 10.05 14.23 6.77
CA THR A 332 10.30 13.71 5.41
C THR A 332 9.52 12.43 5.18
N THR A 333 9.64 11.46 6.08
CA THR A 333 8.92 10.19 6.00
C THR A 333 7.41 10.39 5.92
N SER A 334 6.83 11.23 6.78
CA SER A 334 5.39 11.52 6.78
C SER A 334 4.91 12.14 5.46
N ILE A 335 5.66 13.09 4.90
CA ILE A 335 5.33 13.72 3.61
C ILE A 335 5.39 12.68 2.47
N LEU A 336 6.42 11.84 2.45
CA LEU A 336 6.61 10.83 1.41
C LEU A 336 5.53 9.75 1.45
N ILE A 337 5.19 9.25 2.64
CA ILE A 337 4.11 8.27 2.81
C ILE A 337 2.76 8.88 2.42
N ALA A 338 2.48 10.12 2.83
CA ALA A 338 1.24 10.82 2.46
C ALA A 338 1.13 11.03 0.94
N SER A 339 2.24 11.42 0.28
CA SER A 339 2.27 11.55 -1.18
C SER A 339 2.03 10.22 -1.90
N GLY A 340 2.60 9.13 -1.37
CA GLY A 340 2.34 7.77 -1.84
C GLY A 340 0.86 7.40 -1.70
N GLY A 341 0.25 7.69 -0.56
CA GLY A 341 -1.17 7.45 -0.33
C GLY A 341 -2.06 8.15 -1.37
N ILE A 342 -1.80 9.43 -1.63
CA ILE A 342 -2.55 10.17 -2.66
C ILE A 342 -2.31 9.58 -4.06
N GLY A 343 -1.05 9.22 -4.37
CA GLY A 343 -0.69 8.60 -5.64
C GLY A 343 -1.37 7.25 -5.86
N GLY A 344 -1.40 6.41 -4.82
CA GLY A 344 -2.12 5.15 -4.83
C GLY A 344 -3.60 5.30 -5.14
N ALA A 345 -4.28 6.27 -4.52
CA ALA A 345 -5.68 6.56 -4.79
C ALA A 345 -5.89 7.02 -6.25
N VAL A 346 -5.19 8.09 -6.66
CA VAL A 346 -5.40 8.75 -7.96
C VAL A 346 -5.01 7.84 -9.12
N LEU A 347 -3.84 7.19 -9.06
CA LEU A 347 -3.33 6.42 -10.19
C LEU A 347 -4.03 5.06 -10.36
N GLN A 348 -4.67 4.52 -9.32
CA GLN A 348 -5.60 3.38 -9.50
C GLN A 348 -6.79 3.79 -10.38
N TYR A 349 -7.37 4.98 -10.15
CA TYR A 349 -8.42 5.50 -11.01
C TYR A 349 -7.93 5.66 -12.45
N VAL A 350 -6.74 6.24 -12.65
CA VAL A 350 -6.12 6.39 -13.99
C VAL A 350 -5.93 5.04 -14.66
N THR A 351 -5.52 3.99 -13.90
CA THR A 351 -5.36 2.63 -14.43
C THR A 351 -6.70 2.08 -14.93
N GLY A 352 -7.77 2.16 -14.14
CA GLY A 352 -9.11 1.70 -14.55
C GLY A 352 -9.69 2.51 -15.69
N TRP A 353 -9.51 3.83 -15.69
CA TRP A 353 -9.92 4.72 -16.76
C TRP A 353 -9.21 4.39 -18.09
N SER A 354 -7.91 4.15 -18.05
CA SER A 354 -7.16 3.80 -19.25
C SER A 354 -7.57 2.45 -19.86
N MET A 355 -7.98 1.49 -19.03
CA MET A 355 -8.54 0.22 -19.51
C MET A 355 -9.87 0.39 -20.22
N SER A 356 -10.72 1.32 -19.74
CA SER A 356 -12.02 1.61 -20.36
C SER A 356 -11.91 2.38 -21.66
N GLU A 357 -11.12 3.46 -21.66
CA GLU A 357 -11.10 4.43 -22.76
C GLU A 357 -10.13 4.06 -23.90
N TRP A 358 -9.06 3.36 -23.58
CA TRP A 358 -8.05 3.03 -24.57
C TRP A 358 -7.97 1.52 -24.82
N SER A 359 -7.20 0.81 -24.04
CA SER A 359 -7.08 -0.64 -24.12
C SER A 359 -6.24 -1.17 -22.96
N VAL A 360 -6.31 -2.47 -22.75
CA VAL A 360 -5.45 -3.15 -21.74
C VAL A 360 -3.97 -3.02 -22.10
N THR A 361 -3.62 -3.12 -23.37
CA THR A 361 -2.23 -2.92 -23.83
C THR A 361 -1.75 -1.50 -23.54
N ALA A 362 -2.58 -0.47 -23.78
CA ALA A 362 -2.24 0.91 -23.42
C ALA A 362 -2.05 1.08 -21.91
N THR A 363 -2.86 0.40 -21.09
CA THR A 363 -2.73 0.39 -19.64
C THR A 363 -1.41 -0.24 -19.18
N LEU A 364 -0.97 -1.34 -19.80
CA LEU A 364 0.35 -1.92 -19.52
C LEU A 364 1.48 -0.94 -19.85
N TRP A 365 1.37 -0.18 -20.95
CA TRP A 365 2.33 0.87 -21.29
C TRP A 365 2.31 2.03 -20.28
N ILE A 366 1.16 2.39 -19.73
CA ILE A 366 1.06 3.40 -18.65
C ILE A 366 1.74 2.90 -17.38
N LEU A 367 1.51 1.64 -16.99
CA LEU A 367 2.19 1.05 -15.84
C LEU A 367 3.72 0.95 -16.07
N ALA A 368 4.15 0.62 -17.28
CA ALA A 368 5.56 0.67 -17.66
C ALA A 368 6.12 2.11 -17.60
N ALA A 369 5.37 3.11 -18.07
CA ALA A 369 5.75 4.52 -17.96
C ALA A 369 5.87 4.97 -16.50
N PHE A 370 5.02 4.49 -15.60
CA PHE A 370 5.18 4.75 -14.17
C PHE A 370 6.52 4.22 -13.66
N SER A 371 6.92 3.00 -14.01
CA SER A 371 8.22 2.46 -13.60
C SER A 371 9.41 3.24 -14.21
N LEU A 372 9.26 3.78 -15.41
CA LEU A 372 10.25 4.65 -16.02
C LEU A 372 10.39 5.98 -15.26
N ILE A 373 9.28 6.57 -14.80
CA ILE A 373 9.31 7.77 -13.94
C ILE A 373 10.06 7.48 -12.63
N LEU A 374 9.88 6.30 -12.03
CA LEU A 374 10.63 5.89 -10.85
C LEU A 374 12.13 5.85 -11.11
N LEU A 375 12.56 5.26 -12.24
CA LEU A 375 13.96 5.24 -12.66
C LEU A 375 14.51 6.65 -12.82
N LEU A 376 13.80 7.52 -13.52
CA LEU A 376 14.21 8.91 -13.74
C LEU A 376 14.32 9.66 -12.40
N ALA A 377 13.42 9.44 -11.46
CA ALA A 377 13.48 10.05 -10.13
C ALA A 377 14.73 9.62 -9.37
N VAL A 378 15.10 8.32 -9.41
CA VAL A 378 16.36 7.83 -8.78
C VAL A 378 17.58 8.46 -9.43
N ILE A 379 17.64 8.48 -10.77
CA ILE A 379 18.76 9.09 -11.52
C ILE A 379 18.87 10.59 -11.17
N LEU A 380 17.76 11.32 -11.20
CA LEU A 380 17.74 12.76 -10.89
C LEU A 380 18.20 13.03 -9.45
N SER A 381 17.76 12.23 -8.49
CA SER A 381 18.17 12.37 -7.08
C SER A 381 19.69 12.18 -6.92
N HIS A 382 20.25 11.20 -7.61
CA HIS A 382 21.70 10.94 -7.61
C HIS A 382 22.50 12.07 -8.24
N LEU A 383 22.10 12.51 -9.43
CA LEU A 383 22.78 13.60 -10.15
C LEU A 383 22.73 14.93 -9.38
N TRP A 384 21.58 15.22 -8.77
CA TRP A 384 21.39 16.42 -7.96
C TRP A 384 22.27 16.42 -6.72
N ASN A 385 22.31 15.31 -6.00
CA ASN A 385 23.17 15.18 -4.82
C ASN A 385 24.67 15.30 -5.18
N GLY A 386 25.09 14.68 -6.30
CA GLY A 386 26.48 14.78 -6.78
C GLY A 386 26.89 16.19 -7.18
N ARG A 387 26.01 16.98 -7.78
CA ARG A 387 26.27 18.40 -8.11
C ARG A 387 26.43 19.25 -6.86
N SER A 388 25.56 19.05 -5.88
CA SER A 388 25.60 19.81 -4.63
C SER A 388 26.91 19.60 -3.84
N ARG A 389 27.38 18.35 -3.77
CA ARG A 389 28.68 18.05 -3.13
C ARG A 389 29.83 18.78 -3.83
N ARG A 390 29.89 18.75 -5.15
CA ARG A 390 30.94 19.44 -5.93
C ARG A 390 30.94 20.97 -5.72
N VAL A 391 29.77 21.60 -5.64
CA VAL A 391 29.60 23.02 -5.38
C VAL A 391 30.11 23.37 -3.98
N VAL A 392 29.74 22.57 -2.97
CA VAL A 392 30.23 22.79 -1.59
C VAL A 392 31.74 22.61 -1.50
N ASP A 393 32.29 21.56 -2.12
CA ASP A 393 33.74 21.29 -2.14
C ASP A 393 34.49 22.42 -2.83
N SER A 394 33.99 22.97 -3.94
CA SER A 394 34.63 24.12 -4.65
C SER A 394 34.62 25.40 -3.80
N LEU A 395 33.55 25.69 -3.06
CA LEU A 395 33.47 26.85 -2.16
C LEU A 395 34.39 26.70 -0.95
N VAL A 396 34.54 25.48 -0.42
CA VAL A 396 35.49 25.19 0.69
C VAL A 396 36.92 25.33 0.23
N HIS A 397 37.26 24.96 -1.02
CA HIS A 397 38.61 25.18 -1.56
C HIS A 397 38.91 26.67 -1.81
N GLN A 398 37.96 27.44 -2.35
CA GLN A 398 38.14 28.88 -2.56
C GLN A 398 38.24 29.67 -1.24
N GLY A 399 37.57 29.23 -0.17
CA GLY A 399 37.68 29.85 1.16
C GLY A 399 38.97 29.53 1.93
N LYS A 400 39.83 28.62 1.43
CA LYS A 400 41.13 28.30 2.02
C LYS A 400 42.29 29.01 1.33
N GLU A 401 42.06 29.61 0.14
CA GLU A 401 43.06 30.34 -0.63
C GLU A 401 42.95 31.87 -0.48
N GLY A 402 41.95 32.39 0.26
CA GLY A 402 41.82 33.80 0.65
C GLY A 402 41.99 34.00 2.15
#